data_0e0b99c69aa90cab8fd998e262f4697e
#
_entry.id   0e0b99c69aa90cab8fd998e262f4697e
#
_cell.length_a   1.000
_cell.length_b   1.000
_cell.length_c   1.000
_cell.angle_alpha   90.00
_cell.angle_beta   90.00
_cell.angle_gamma   90.00
#
_symmetry.space_group_name_H-M   'P 1'
#
loop_
_entity.id
_entity.type
_entity.pdbx_description
1 polymer ?
#
loop_
_entity_poly.entity_id
_entity_poly.type
_entity_poly.pdbx_seq_one_letter_code
_entity_poly.pdbx_strand_id
1 'polypeptide(L)'
;MILEETLSLLKTKYWNLLEPLTISEVRFGVHLSAVKLSDGSYGIASTLEDNGGHCLKKNRDFEEFTPAKIVGQKVIDLFETTKKSIIVDTLKIAVLNAISSTILNEGNYKIRENIDPIELVDLTQKKTITIVGAFHSYIQKISETDNKLHVLELDENALVDEYKKFYAPANEYQAVLPESDVVIITGLTLVNNTIDGLLSAISPDALVIVTGPSSSLIPDVLFQNKVNIIGATKITNPEILFNIVSECGAGFHLFKYCAAKICIINE
;
A
#
# COMPACT_ATOMS: atom_id res chain seq x y z
N MET A 1 7.94 -0.04 -14.54
CA MET A 1 7.68 0.31 -13.10
C MET A 1 6.35 -0.29 -12.67
N ILE A 2 6.27 -0.80 -11.44
CA ILE A 2 5.11 -1.58 -10.92
C ILE A 2 3.75 -0.90 -11.22
N LEU A 3 3.61 0.38 -10.89
CA LEU A 3 2.34 1.08 -11.10
C LEU A 3 2.00 1.29 -12.57
N GLU A 4 2.97 1.60 -13.41
CA GLU A 4 2.75 1.77 -14.86
C GLU A 4 2.37 0.46 -15.52
N GLU A 5 3.04 -0.64 -15.16
CA GLU A 5 2.73 -1.98 -15.66
C GLU A 5 1.35 -2.44 -15.18
N THR A 6 1.00 -2.16 -13.91
CA THR A 6 -0.34 -2.42 -13.37
C THR A 6 -1.41 -1.66 -14.14
N LEU A 7 -1.19 -0.38 -14.43
CA LEU A 7 -2.10 0.44 -15.24
C LEU A 7 -2.21 -0.07 -16.68
N SER A 8 -1.09 -0.46 -17.28
CA SER A 8 -1.07 -1.05 -18.63
C SER A 8 -1.87 -2.35 -18.66
N LEU A 9 -1.67 -3.21 -17.68
CA LEU A 9 -2.42 -4.46 -17.54
C LEU A 9 -3.92 -4.20 -17.39
N LEU A 10 -4.31 -3.26 -16.52
CA LEU A 10 -5.71 -2.88 -16.32
C LEU A 10 -6.32 -2.34 -17.61
N LYS A 11 -5.64 -1.43 -18.31
CA LYS A 11 -6.12 -0.89 -19.59
C LYS A 11 -6.26 -1.98 -20.65
N THR A 12 -5.39 -2.97 -20.66
CA THR A 12 -5.41 -4.04 -21.66
C THR A 12 -6.47 -5.08 -21.37
N LYS A 13 -6.59 -5.55 -20.13
CA LYS A 13 -7.49 -6.66 -19.77
C LYS A 13 -8.89 -6.20 -19.32
N TYR A 14 -9.00 -4.99 -18.73
CA TYR A 14 -10.20 -4.54 -18.02
C TYR A 14 -10.71 -3.18 -18.51
N TRP A 15 -10.45 -2.82 -19.77
CA TRP A 15 -10.86 -1.52 -20.33
C TRP A 15 -12.35 -1.23 -20.14
N ASN A 16 -13.20 -2.20 -20.43
CA ASN A 16 -14.67 -2.04 -20.31
C ASN A 16 -15.13 -1.79 -18.86
N LEU A 17 -14.35 -2.21 -17.87
CA LEU A 17 -14.58 -1.90 -16.47
C LEU A 17 -14.10 -0.47 -16.15
N LEU A 18 -12.93 -0.07 -16.65
CA LEU A 18 -12.28 1.19 -16.28
C LEU A 18 -12.93 2.41 -16.96
N GLU A 19 -13.25 2.31 -18.26
CA GLU A 19 -13.66 3.45 -19.09
C GLU A 19 -14.87 4.22 -18.52
N PRO A 20 -15.94 3.56 -18.01
CA PRO A 20 -17.09 4.26 -17.48
C PRO A 20 -16.91 4.76 -16.04
N LEU A 21 -15.84 4.34 -15.33
CA LEU A 21 -15.69 4.64 -13.91
C LEU A 21 -15.39 6.12 -13.65
N THR A 22 -16.09 6.67 -12.67
CA THR A 22 -15.86 7.99 -12.13
C THR A 22 -15.69 7.94 -10.61
N ILE A 23 -15.05 8.97 -10.04
CA ILE A 23 -14.91 9.13 -8.61
C ILE A 23 -16.22 9.68 -8.03
N SER A 24 -16.91 8.89 -7.20
CA SER A 24 -18.19 9.29 -6.60
C SER A 24 -18.01 9.98 -5.25
N GLU A 25 -17.00 9.59 -4.49
CA GLU A 25 -16.67 10.20 -3.18
C GLU A 25 -15.19 10.03 -2.89
N VAL A 26 -14.61 11.00 -2.17
CA VAL A 26 -13.22 10.97 -1.72
C VAL A 26 -13.08 11.66 -0.37
N ARG A 27 -12.25 11.09 0.50
CA ARG A 27 -11.80 11.70 1.76
C ARG A 27 -10.30 11.51 1.90
N PHE A 28 -9.63 12.61 2.22
CA PHE A 28 -8.22 12.62 2.62
C PHE A 28 -8.15 12.89 4.12
N GLY A 29 -7.81 11.86 4.88
CA GLY A 29 -7.55 11.98 6.32
C GLY A 29 -6.06 12.08 6.61
N VAL A 30 -5.71 12.22 7.88
CA VAL A 30 -4.31 12.34 8.32
C VAL A 30 -3.52 11.06 8.04
N HIS A 31 -4.10 9.89 8.32
CA HIS A 31 -3.40 8.61 8.17
C HIS A 31 -3.85 7.80 6.95
N LEU A 32 -5.10 7.97 6.55
CA LEU A 32 -5.74 7.19 5.50
C LEU A 32 -6.51 8.10 4.56
N SER A 33 -6.52 7.72 3.28
CA SER A 33 -7.39 8.30 2.26
C SER A 33 -8.28 7.22 1.68
N ALA A 34 -9.54 7.55 1.42
CA ALA A 34 -10.51 6.61 0.87
C ALA A 34 -11.26 7.19 -0.32
N VAL A 35 -11.63 6.32 -1.25
CA VAL A 35 -12.40 6.64 -2.44
C VAL A 35 -13.55 5.66 -2.62
N LYS A 36 -14.66 6.16 -3.15
CA LYS A 36 -15.76 5.37 -3.72
C LYS A 36 -15.86 5.66 -5.20
N LEU A 37 -15.99 4.64 -6.02
CA LEU A 37 -16.21 4.76 -7.45
C LEU A 37 -17.70 4.62 -7.82
N SER A 38 -18.04 4.96 -9.06
CA SER A 38 -19.40 4.96 -9.56
C SER A 38 -20.06 3.57 -9.64
N ASP A 39 -19.25 2.50 -9.69
CA ASP A 39 -19.73 1.11 -9.61
C ASP A 39 -20.00 0.64 -8.18
N GLY A 40 -19.75 1.50 -7.19
CA GLY A 40 -19.92 1.18 -5.77
C GLY A 40 -18.70 0.53 -5.12
N SER A 41 -17.58 0.34 -5.83
CA SER A 41 -16.33 -0.15 -5.25
C SER A 41 -15.67 0.90 -4.36
N TYR A 42 -14.91 0.42 -3.37
CA TYR A 42 -14.21 1.25 -2.40
C TYR A 42 -12.72 0.88 -2.37
N GLY A 43 -11.89 1.90 -2.23
CA GLY A 43 -10.45 1.71 -2.06
C GLY A 43 -9.87 2.67 -1.03
N ILE A 44 -8.77 2.26 -0.46
CA ILE A 44 -8.03 3.03 0.55
C ILE A 44 -6.55 3.08 0.20
N ALA A 45 -5.89 4.12 0.67
CA ALA A 45 -4.44 4.24 0.68
C ALA A 45 -3.99 4.91 1.97
N SER A 46 -2.76 4.65 2.39
CA SER A 46 -2.12 5.45 3.43
C SER A 46 -1.87 6.85 2.89
N THR A 47 -2.19 7.87 3.68
CA THR A 47 -1.89 9.25 3.34
C THR A 47 -0.42 9.53 3.61
N LEU A 48 0.30 10.04 2.63
CA LEU A 48 1.65 10.55 2.84
C LEU A 48 1.59 11.93 3.49
N GLU A 49 2.45 12.16 4.47
CA GLU A 49 2.64 13.49 5.05
C GLU A 49 3.43 14.38 4.09
N ASP A 50 2.96 15.62 3.91
CA ASP A 50 3.69 16.64 3.16
C ASP A 50 4.74 17.27 4.08
N ASN A 51 5.93 16.71 4.11
CA ASN A 51 7.06 17.11 4.97
C ASN A 51 7.63 18.50 4.58
N GLY A 52 6.77 19.47 4.28
CA GLY A 52 7.14 20.87 4.34
C GLY A 52 7.76 21.47 3.08
N GLY A 53 7.30 21.08 1.93
CA GLY A 53 7.53 21.87 0.73
C GLY A 53 6.94 23.27 0.90
N HIS A 54 7.70 24.32 0.56
CA HIS A 54 7.20 25.69 0.59
C HIS A 54 5.87 25.78 -0.16
N CYS A 55 4.83 26.19 0.54
CA CYS A 55 3.44 26.19 0.09
C CYS A 55 3.20 27.32 -0.95
N LEU A 56 3.85 27.20 -2.10
CA LEU A 56 3.60 28.11 -3.21
C LEU A 56 2.20 27.87 -3.76
N LYS A 57 1.39 28.90 -3.90
CA LYS A 57 0.01 28.81 -4.43
C LYS A 57 -0.05 28.06 -5.77
N LYS A 58 0.93 28.25 -6.65
CA LYS A 58 1.02 27.56 -7.95
C LYS A 58 1.18 26.03 -7.86
N ASN A 59 1.63 25.51 -6.73
CA ASN A 59 1.82 24.07 -6.52
C ASN A 59 0.57 23.39 -5.93
N ARG A 60 -0.54 24.13 -5.76
CA ARG A 60 -1.81 23.64 -5.21
C ARG A 60 -2.89 23.45 -6.27
N ASP A 61 -2.61 23.77 -7.51
CA ASP A 61 -3.51 23.57 -8.65
C ASP A 61 -3.14 22.24 -9.33
N PHE A 62 -4.03 21.26 -9.18
CA PHE A 62 -3.91 19.92 -9.77
C PHE A 62 -4.91 19.77 -10.92
N GLU A 63 -5.29 20.87 -11.59
CA GLU A 63 -6.29 20.92 -12.68
C GLU A 63 -7.63 20.33 -12.22
N GLU A 64 -8.12 19.30 -12.89
CA GLU A 64 -9.39 18.65 -12.57
C GLU A 64 -9.35 17.86 -11.25
N PHE A 65 -8.15 17.56 -10.71
CA PHE A 65 -7.97 16.86 -9.43
C PHE A 65 -7.65 17.80 -8.26
N THR A 66 -7.84 19.10 -8.46
CA THR A 66 -7.82 20.10 -7.39
C THR A 66 -9.02 19.89 -6.45
N PRO A 67 -8.85 20.07 -5.11
CA PRO A 67 -9.96 19.97 -4.16
C PRO A 67 -11.21 20.73 -4.64
N ALA A 68 -12.38 20.16 -4.42
CA ALA A 68 -13.71 20.52 -4.91
C ALA A 68 -14.02 20.14 -6.37
N LYS A 69 -13.06 19.67 -7.17
CA LYS A 69 -13.29 19.20 -8.54
C LYS A 69 -13.15 17.69 -8.72
N ILE A 70 -12.57 16.97 -7.76
CA ILE A 70 -12.20 15.55 -7.87
C ILE A 70 -13.41 14.65 -8.12
N VAL A 71 -14.51 14.92 -7.42
CA VAL A 71 -15.75 14.12 -7.56
C VAL A 71 -16.35 14.35 -8.94
N GLY A 72 -16.72 13.25 -9.62
CA GLY A 72 -17.23 13.24 -10.97
C GLY A 72 -16.18 13.04 -12.06
N GLN A 73 -14.89 13.17 -11.74
CA GLN A 73 -13.80 12.95 -12.71
C GLN A 73 -13.69 11.48 -13.09
N LYS A 74 -13.34 11.23 -14.35
CA LYS A 74 -13.08 9.87 -14.84
C LYS A 74 -11.80 9.31 -14.23
N VAL A 75 -11.83 8.04 -13.91
CA VAL A 75 -10.67 7.30 -13.40
C VAL A 75 -9.51 7.30 -14.40
N ILE A 76 -9.81 7.19 -15.69
CA ILE A 76 -8.80 7.22 -16.76
C ILE A 76 -8.05 8.56 -16.77
N ASP A 77 -8.76 9.68 -16.62
CA ASP A 77 -8.14 11.02 -16.61
C ASP A 77 -7.18 11.18 -15.40
N LEU A 78 -7.52 10.57 -14.25
CA LEU A 78 -6.63 10.55 -13.09
C LEU A 78 -5.31 9.81 -13.39
N PHE A 79 -5.38 8.69 -14.10
CA PHE A 79 -4.18 7.93 -14.45
C PHE A 79 -3.33 8.61 -15.52
N GLU A 80 -3.94 9.43 -16.37
CA GLU A 80 -3.27 10.13 -17.47
C GLU A 80 -2.76 11.53 -17.09
N THR A 81 -3.17 12.06 -15.93
CA THR A 81 -2.68 13.37 -15.49
C THR A 81 -1.17 13.38 -15.31
N THR A 82 -0.55 14.42 -15.84
CA THR A 82 0.89 14.70 -15.67
C THR A 82 1.21 15.43 -14.37
N LYS A 83 0.17 15.83 -13.63
CA LYS A 83 0.35 16.51 -12.34
C LYS A 83 0.89 15.55 -11.30
N LYS A 84 1.96 15.96 -10.65
CA LYS A 84 2.61 15.21 -9.56
C LYS A 84 2.36 15.93 -8.26
N SER A 85 1.73 15.24 -7.33
CA SER A 85 1.59 15.68 -5.94
C SER A 85 1.27 14.46 -5.07
N ILE A 86 1.60 14.55 -3.80
CA ILE A 86 1.26 13.53 -2.81
C ILE A 86 -0.24 13.20 -2.82
N ILE A 87 -1.10 14.22 -3.00
CA ILE A 87 -2.55 14.04 -3.08
C ILE A 87 -2.94 13.21 -4.30
N VAL A 88 -2.41 13.55 -5.48
CA VAL A 88 -2.70 12.83 -6.73
C VAL A 88 -2.16 11.41 -6.67
N ASP A 89 -0.95 11.20 -6.16
CA ASP A 89 -0.34 9.87 -6.03
C ASP A 89 -1.11 8.99 -5.04
N THR A 90 -1.49 9.55 -3.88
CA THR A 90 -2.36 8.86 -2.91
C THR A 90 -3.71 8.49 -3.52
N LEU A 91 -4.34 9.42 -4.27
CA LEU A 91 -5.62 9.19 -4.93
C LEU A 91 -5.52 8.08 -5.98
N LYS A 92 -4.44 8.06 -6.78
CA LYS A 92 -4.19 6.99 -7.76
C LYS A 92 -4.16 5.62 -7.09
N ILE A 93 -3.46 5.47 -5.98
CA ILE A 93 -3.39 4.21 -5.24
C ILE A 93 -4.75 3.83 -4.65
N ALA A 94 -5.48 4.76 -4.05
CA ALA A 94 -6.81 4.47 -3.52
C ALA A 94 -7.78 4.02 -4.63
N VAL A 95 -7.75 4.67 -5.79
CA VAL A 95 -8.55 4.30 -6.97
C VAL A 95 -8.13 2.93 -7.52
N LEU A 96 -6.82 2.65 -7.64
CA LEU A 96 -6.33 1.33 -8.04
C LEU A 96 -6.81 0.23 -7.10
N ASN A 97 -6.80 0.48 -5.79
CA ASN A 97 -7.28 -0.47 -4.79
C ASN A 97 -8.80 -0.68 -4.91
N ALA A 98 -9.59 0.37 -5.23
CA ALA A 98 -11.02 0.23 -5.48
C ALA A 98 -11.31 -0.67 -6.69
N ILE A 99 -10.67 -0.40 -7.82
CA ILE A 99 -10.78 -1.22 -9.04
C ILE A 99 -10.36 -2.67 -8.76
N SER A 100 -9.24 -2.84 -8.08
CA SER A 100 -8.69 -4.16 -7.75
C SER A 100 -9.64 -4.95 -6.86
N SER A 101 -10.40 -4.30 -5.97
CA SER A 101 -11.37 -5.01 -5.11
C SER A 101 -12.46 -5.69 -5.93
N THR A 102 -12.94 -5.08 -7.00
CA THR A 102 -13.90 -5.68 -7.94
C THR A 102 -13.28 -6.87 -8.67
N ILE A 103 -12.08 -6.70 -9.22
CA ILE A 103 -11.38 -7.76 -9.97
C ILE A 103 -11.02 -8.94 -9.06
N LEU A 104 -10.58 -8.71 -7.82
CA LEU A 104 -10.25 -9.75 -6.87
C LEU A 104 -11.46 -10.57 -6.44
N ASN A 105 -12.65 -9.96 -6.36
CA ASN A 105 -13.89 -10.66 -6.03
C ASN A 105 -14.37 -11.58 -7.16
N GLU A 106 -14.04 -11.27 -8.40
CA GLU A 106 -14.45 -12.03 -9.59
C GLU A 106 -13.36 -12.98 -10.10
N GLY A 107 -12.10 -12.74 -9.73
CA GLY A 107 -10.94 -13.46 -10.24
C GLY A 107 -10.63 -14.75 -9.48
N ASN A 108 -9.79 -15.59 -10.12
CA ASN A 108 -9.31 -16.86 -9.54
C ASN A 108 -7.98 -16.66 -8.80
N TYR A 109 -7.96 -15.73 -7.83
CA TYR A 109 -6.78 -15.51 -6.99
C TYR A 109 -6.85 -16.37 -5.72
N LYS A 110 -5.72 -16.86 -5.26
CA LYS A 110 -5.64 -17.58 -3.98
C LYS A 110 -5.66 -16.58 -2.84
N ILE A 111 -6.82 -16.39 -2.25
CA ILE A 111 -7.05 -15.45 -1.16
C ILE A 111 -7.29 -16.22 0.15
N ARG A 112 -6.57 -15.85 1.21
CA ARG A 112 -6.87 -16.26 2.59
C ARG A 112 -7.43 -15.07 3.34
N GLU A 113 -8.59 -15.27 3.95
CA GLU A 113 -9.29 -14.23 4.71
C GLU A 113 -8.93 -14.28 6.19
N ASN A 114 -9.01 -13.13 6.86
CA ASN A 114 -8.80 -12.97 8.30
C ASN A 114 -7.45 -13.51 8.80
N ILE A 115 -6.41 -13.35 7.99
CA ILE A 115 -5.05 -13.73 8.33
C ILE A 115 -4.11 -12.56 8.13
N ASP A 116 -3.18 -12.37 9.05
CA ASP A 116 -2.12 -11.39 8.94
C ASP A 116 -0.93 -12.00 8.17
N PRO A 117 -0.31 -11.31 7.20
CA PRO A 117 0.82 -11.83 6.44
C PRO A 117 1.96 -12.40 7.29
N ILE A 118 2.24 -11.83 8.46
CA ILE A 118 3.28 -12.31 9.38
C ILE A 118 2.98 -13.74 9.91
N GLU A 119 1.73 -14.16 9.90
CA GLU A 119 1.33 -15.52 10.32
C GLU A 119 1.70 -16.59 9.28
N LEU A 120 2.00 -16.16 8.05
CA LEU A 120 2.47 -17.03 6.96
C LEU A 120 4.00 -17.16 6.93
N VAL A 121 4.71 -16.44 7.81
CA VAL A 121 6.17 -16.52 7.93
C VAL A 121 6.52 -17.53 9.02
N ASP A 122 7.34 -18.53 8.66
CA ASP A 122 7.91 -19.44 9.65
C ASP A 122 9.02 -18.72 10.42
N LEU A 123 8.71 -18.28 11.63
CA LEU A 123 9.63 -17.60 12.54
C LEU A 123 10.43 -18.55 13.43
N THR A 124 10.21 -19.88 13.35
CA THR A 124 10.92 -20.87 14.16
C THR A 124 12.31 -21.19 13.61
N GLN A 125 12.54 -20.94 12.33
CA GLN A 125 13.83 -21.06 11.67
C GLN A 125 14.61 -19.75 11.78
N LYS A 126 15.89 -19.86 12.11
CA LYS A 126 16.77 -18.68 12.20
C LYS A 126 16.99 -18.05 10.83
N LYS A 127 16.47 -16.87 10.64
CA LYS A 127 16.47 -16.09 9.38
C LYS A 127 16.91 -14.67 9.62
N THR A 128 17.37 -14.02 8.54
CA THR A 128 17.50 -12.56 8.48
C THR A 128 16.19 -11.99 7.90
N ILE A 129 15.49 -11.21 8.71
CA ILE A 129 14.21 -10.60 8.35
C ILE A 129 14.39 -9.10 8.28
N THR A 130 14.01 -8.50 7.15
CA THR A 130 14.01 -7.04 6.99
C THR A 130 12.60 -6.52 6.82
N ILE A 131 12.24 -5.52 7.62
CA ILE A 131 10.99 -4.77 7.50
C ILE A 131 11.31 -3.41 6.89
N VAL A 132 10.57 -3.01 5.85
CA VAL A 132 10.58 -1.66 5.31
C VAL A 132 9.35 -0.93 5.82
N GLY A 133 9.57 0.02 6.74
CA GLY A 133 8.51 0.73 7.46
C GLY A 133 8.35 0.29 8.92
N ALA A 134 7.82 1.16 9.78
CA ALA A 134 7.71 0.93 11.23
C ALA A 134 6.46 0.09 11.61
N PHE A 135 6.41 -1.19 11.27
CA PHE A 135 5.35 -2.11 11.70
C PHE A 135 5.59 -2.61 13.12
N HIS A 136 5.25 -1.82 14.15
CA HIS A 136 5.54 -2.13 15.55
C HIS A 136 5.10 -3.53 16.00
N SER A 137 3.90 -4.00 15.59
CA SER A 137 3.42 -5.34 15.93
C SER A 137 4.26 -6.47 15.32
N TYR A 138 4.82 -6.26 14.12
CA TYR A 138 5.71 -7.22 13.49
C TYR A 138 7.10 -7.18 14.12
N ILE A 139 7.61 -5.97 14.37
CA ILE A 139 8.89 -5.76 15.06
C ILE A 139 8.85 -6.46 16.42
N GLN A 140 7.79 -6.24 17.23
CA GLN A 140 7.63 -6.92 18.49
C GLN A 140 7.66 -8.45 18.31
N LYS A 141 6.80 -8.99 17.45
CA LYS A 141 6.68 -10.44 17.23
C LYS A 141 7.99 -11.09 16.80
N ILE A 142 8.76 -10.44 15.93
CA ILE A 142 10.04 -10.95 15.44
C ILE A 142 11.13 -10.78 16.49
N SER A 143 11.13 -9.68 17.25
CA SER A 143 12.13 -9.42 18.31
C SER A 143 12.10 -10.41 19.46
N GLU A 144 11.01 -11.14 19.64
CA GLU A 144 10.83 -12.21 20.63
C GLU A 144 11.37 -13.57 20.13
N THR A 145 12.00 -13.62 18.96
CA THR A 145 12.55 -14.83 18.32
C THR A 145 14.06 -14.73 18.14
N ASP A 146 14.71 -15.83 17.74
CA ASP A 146 16.16 -15.87 17.42
C ASP A 146 16.50 -15.33 16.02
N ASN A 147 15.54 -14.71 15.33
CA ASN A 147 15.73 -14.14 14.00
C ASN A 147 16.57 -12.85 14.09
N LYS A 148 17.41 -12.61 13.08
CA LYS A 148 18.08 -11.33 12.90
C LYS A 148 17.07 -10.35 12.27
N LEU A 149 16.86 -9.22 12.91
CA LEU A 149 15.88 -8.20 12.44
C LEU A 149 16.58 -6.92 12.01
N HIS A 150 16.20 -6.40 10.85
CA HIS A 150 16.49 -5.04 10.39
C HIS A 150 15.19 -4.30 10.10
N VAL A 151 15.14 -3.01 10.46
CA VAL A 151 14.00 -2.13 10.13
C VAL A 151 14.53 -0.94 9.34
N LEU A 152 14.28 -0.96 8.03
CA LEU A 152 14.59 0.15 7.14
C LEU A 152 13.49 1.21 7.26
N GLU A 153 13.82 2.37 7.81
CA GLU A 153 12.89 3.46 8.04
C GLU A 153 13.53 4.81 7.69
N LEU A 154 12.70 5.77 7.27
CA LEU A 154 13.14 7.12 6.92
C LEU A 154 13.48 7.95 8.16
N ASP A 155 12.69 7.78 9.23
CA ASP A 155 12.87 8.48 10.51
C ASP A 155 13.05 7.46 11.63
N GLU A 156 14.19 7.47 12.29
CA GLU A 156 14.47 6.66 13.48
C GLU A 156 13.44 6.85 14.60
N ASN A 157 12.87 8.05 14.71
CA ASN A 157 11.87 8.35 15.72
C ASN A 157 10.48 7.72 15.45
N ALA A 158 10.28 7.12 14.26
CA ALA A 158 9.13 6.28 14.01
C ALA A 158 9.17 4.97 14.82
N LEU A 159 10.35 4.59 15.36
CA LEU A 159 10.52 3.43 16.22
C LEU A 159 10.48 3.83 17.70
N VAL A 160 9.80 3.02 18.53
CA VAL A 160 9.91 3.15 19.98
C VAL A 160 11.32 2.80 20.44
N ASP A 161 11.78 3.38 21.54
CA ASP A 161 13.19 3.34 21.96
C ASP A 161 13.78 1.92 22.04
N GLU A 162 13.03 0.95 22.52
CA GLU A 162 13.49 -0.45 22.63
C GLU A 162 13.73 -1.12 21.26
N TYR A 163 13.12 -0.60 20.18
CA TYR A 163 13.25 -1.12 18.81
C TYR A 163 14.25 -0.36 17.96
N LYS A 164 14.78 0.77 18.44
CA LYS A 164 15.82 1.53 17.72
C LYS A 164 17.08 0.73 17.43
N LYS A 165 17.37 -0.29 18.26
CA LYS A 165 18.48 -1.23 18.01
C LYS A 165 18.38 -2.02 16.69
N PHE A 166 17.19 -2.08 16.08
CA PHE A 166 16.94 -2.74 14.80
C PHE A 166 16.92 -1.77 13.62
N TYR A 167 17.00 -0.46 13.91
CA TYR A 167 16.96 0.59 12.90
C TYR A 167 18.10 0.49 11.91
N ALA A 168 17.79 0.66 10.65
CA ALA A 168 18.72 0.94 9.57
C ALA A 168 18.14 2.08 8.71
N PRO A 169 18.96 3.06 8.28
CA PRO A 169 18.49 4.12 7.40
C PRO A 169 17.89 3.57 6.11
N ALA A 170 16.76 4.11 5.66
CA ALA A 170 16.08 3.62 4.47
C ALA A 170 16.95 3.65 3.20
N ASN A 171 17.93 4.57 3.11
CA ASN A 171 18.86 4.65 1.98
C ASN A 171 19.91 3.52 1.96
N GLU A 172 20.04 2.74 3.03
CA GLU A 172 20.94 1.56 3.08
C GLU A 172 20.28 0.29 2.51
N TYR A 173 19.10 0.38 1.94
CA TYR A 173 18.35 -0.77 1.43
C TYR A 173 19.15 -1.65 0.46
N GLN A 174 20.04 -1.06 -0.35
CA GLN A 174 20.89 -1.79 -1.30
C GLN A 174 21.94 -2.70 -0.62
N ALA A 175 22.32 -2.38 0.62
CA ALA A 175 23.23 -3.20 1.41
C ALA A 175 22.49 -4.25 2.26
N VAL A 176 21.29 -3.91 2.75
CA VAL A 176 20.53 -4.74 3.69
C VAL A 176 19.66 -5.79 2.99
N LEU A 177 18.94 -5.41 1.94
CA LEU A 177 17.96 -6.29 1.30
C LEU A 177 18.55 -7.54 0.63
N PRO A 178 19.75 -7.51 0.00
CA PRO A 178 20.34 -8.71 -0.60
C PRO A 178 20.64 -9.83 0.41
N GLU A 179 20.85 -9.50 1.69
CA GLU A 179 21.20 -10.45 2.76
C GLU A 179 19.97 -10.96 3.53
N SER A 180 18.75 -10.60 3.08
CA SER A 180 17.49 -10.90 3.78
C SER A 180 16.85 -12.18 3.24
N ASP A 181 16.50 -13.11 4.14
CA ASP A 181 15.70 -14.30 3.80
C ASP A 181 14.20 -13.97 3.67
N VAL A 182 13.74 -12.95 4.43
CA VAL A 182 12.36 -12.48 4.40
C VAL A 182 12.36 -10.96 4.35
N VAL A 183 11.60 -10.39 3.43
CA VAL A 183 11.43 -8.93 3.32
C VAL A 183 9.95 -8.57 3.39
N ILE A 184 9.60 -7.71 4.35
CA ILE A 184 8.24 -7.21 4.54
C ILE A 184 8.22 -5.73 4.21
N ILE A 185 7.49 -5.34 3.17
CA ILE A 185 7.47 -3.98 2.62
C ILE A 185 6.13 -3.33 2.89
N THR A 186 6.14 -2.10 3.39
CA THR A 186 4.92 -1.30 3.53
C THR A 186 4.33 -0.93 2.16
N GLY A 187 3.01 -1.07 2.02
CA GLY A 187 2.29 -0.59 0.84
C GLY A 187 2.43 0.92 0.58
N LEU A 188 2.91 1.69 1.56
CA LEU A 188 3.23 3.11 1.40
C LEU A 188 4.29 3.35 0.32
N THR A 189 5.17 2.37 0.08
CA THR A 189 6.19 2.39 -0.99
C THR A 189 5.59 2.44 -2.40
N LEU A 190 4.34 2.02 -2.58
CA LEU A 190 3.58 2.22 -3.82
C LEU A 190 3.16 3.69 -3.98
N VAL A 191 2.79 4.37 -2.89
CA VAL A 191 2.35 5.77 -2.92
C VAL A 191 3.53 6.71 -3.18
N ASN A 192 4.69 6.46 -2.54
CA ASN A 192 5.90 7.28 -2.70
C ASN A 192 6.84 6.82 -3.84
N ASN A 193 6.42 5.82 -4.63
CA ASN A 193 7.13 5.29 -5.79
C ASN A 193 8.55 4.72 -5.47
N THR A 194 8.77 4.19 -4.27
CA THR A 194 10.05 3.57 -3.89
C THR A 194 10.08 2.05 -4.08
N ILE A 195 8.93 1.42 -4.29
CA ILE A 195 8.78 -0.05 -4.37
C ILE A 195 9.71 -0.70 -5.41
N ASP A 196 9.86 -0.08 -6.60
CA ASP A 196 10.68 -0.64 -7.71
C ASP A 196 12.15 -0.79 -7.30
N GLY A 197 12.73 0.23 -6.66
CA GLY A 197 14.10 0.19 -6.16
C GLY A 197 14.31 -0.89 -5.10
N LEU A 198 13.35 -1.03 -4.18
CA LEU A 198 13.39 -2.05 -3.14
C LEU A 198 13.35 -3.46 -3.75
N LEU A 199 12.36 -3.75 -4.60
CA LEU A 199 12.21 -5.07 -5.23
C LEU A 199 13.42 -5.45 -6.09
N SER A 200 14.07 -4.47 -6.74
CA SER A 200 15.28 -4.73 -7.54
C SER A 200 16.46 -5.19 -6.69
N ALA A 201 16.57 -4.72 -5.43
CA ALA A 201 17.68 -5.03 -4.52
C ALA A 201 17.50 -6.36 -3.78
N ILE A 202 16.29 -6.93 -3.74
CA ILE A 202 16.00 -8.17 -3.00
C ILE A 202 16.53 -9.39 -3.76
N SER A 203 17.11 -10.34 -3.00
CA SER A 203 17.52 -11.65 -3.51
C SER A 203 16.34 -12.40 -4.15
N PRO A 204 16.54 -13.12 -5.28
CA PRO A 204 15.49 -13.94 -5.88
C PRO A 204 14.92 -15.02 -4.97
N ASP A 205 15.71 -15.49 -3.99
CA ASP A 205 15.34 -16.57 -3.08
C ASP A 205 14.61 -16.09 -1.81
N ALA A 206 14.51 -14.78 -1.61
CA ALA A 206 13.85 -14.20 -0.44
C ALA A 206 12.33 -14.33 -0.52
N LEU A 207 11.69 -14.58 0.63
CA LEU A 207 10.24 -14.45 0.77
C LEU A 207 9.87 -12.96 0.86
N VAL A 208 9.15 -12.46 -0.13
CA VAL A 208 8.76 -11.04 -0.22
C VAL A 208 7.29 -10.85 0.07
N ILE A 209 6.99 -9.98 1.03
CA ILE A 209 5.64 -9.63 1.45
C ILE A 209 5.45 -8.12 1.26
N VAL A 210 4.39 -7.71 0.57
CA VAL A 210 3.95 -6.30 0.51
C VAL A 210 2.65 -6.19 1.28
N THR A 211 2.57 -5.30 2.27
CA THR A 211 1.38 -5.23 3.15
C THR A 211 1.05 -3.81 3.61
N GLY A 212 -0.21 -3.60 3.96
CA GLY A 212 -0.75 -2.34 4.46
C GLY A 212 -1.95 -1.84 3.65
N PRO A 213 -2.59 -0.74 4.07
CA PRO A 213 -3.80 -0.24 3.41
C PRO A 213 -3.61 0.08 1.92
N SER A 214 -2.41 0.47 1.51
CA SER A 214 -2.11 0.83 0.12
C SER A 214 -1.81 -0.36 -0.81
N SER A 215 -1.67 -1.59 -0.28
CA SER A 215 -1.18 -2.74 -1.06
C SER A 215 -2.27 -3.58 -1.73
N SER A 216 -3.54 -3.16 -1.70
CA SER A 216 -4.68 -3.96 -2.21
C SER A 216 -4.81 -3.94 -3.74
N LEU A 217 -3.70 -3.86 -4.47
CA LEU A 217 -3.66 -3.90 -5.94
C LEU A 217 -3.92 -5.32 -6.46
N ILE A 218 -4.34 -5.42 -7.74
CA ILE A 218 -4.28 -6.71 -8.44
C ILE A 218 -2.85 -7.25 -8.39
N PRO A 219 -2.67 -8.54 -8.08
CA PRO A 219 -1.36 -9.08 -7.70
C PRO A 219 -0.42 -9.33 -8.88
N ASP A 220 -0.95 -9.44 -10.10
CA ASP A 220 -0.25 -9.94 -11.28
C ASP A 220 1.16 -9.34 -11.44
N VAL A 221 1.27 -8.02 -11.44
CA VAL A 221 2.56 -7.34 -11.66
C VAL A 221 3.49 -7.47 -10.46
N LEU A 222 2.95 -7.39 -9.23
CA LEU A 222 3.76 -7.59 -8.01
C LEU A 222 4.32 -9.01 -7.97
N PHE A 223 3.51 -10.02 -8.32
CA PHE A 223 3.94 -11.42 -8.36
C PHE A 223 5.01 -11.68 -9.44
N GLN A 224 4.91 -11.03 -10.60
CA GLN A 224 5.95 -11.08 -11.63
C GLN A 224 7.27 -10.43 -11.17
N ASN A 225 7.20 -9.56 -10.15
CA ASN A 225 8.34 -8.84 -9.58
C ASN A 225 8.73 -9.34 -8.17
N LYS A 226 8.82 -10.66 -8.00
CA LYS A 226 9.32 -11.37 -6.81
C LYS A 226 8.41 -11.34 -5.58
N VAL A 227 7.27 -10.65 -5.58
CA VAL A 227 6.37 -10.64 -4.42
C VAL A 227 5.69 -12.01 -4.31
N ASN A 228 5.70 -12.59 -3.12
CA ASN A 228 5.09 -13.88 -2.83
C ASN A 228 3.74 -13.75 -2.13
N ILE A 229 3.59 -12.71 -1.29
CA ILE A 229 2.37 -12.50 -0.51
C ILE A 229 2.03 -11.02 -0.52
N ILE A 230 0.75 -10.72 -0.76
CA ILE A 230 0.21 -9.37 -0.61
C ILE A 230 -0.77 -9.38 0.56
N GLY A 231 -0.44 -8.64 1.62
CA GLY A 231 -1.37 -8.37 2.71
C GLY A 231 -2.27 -7.20 2.33
N ALA A 232 -3.48 -7.52 1.91
CA ALA A 232 -4.44 -6.55 1.41
C ALA A 232 -5.57 -6.27 2.43
N THR A 233 -6.36 -5.26 2.13
CA THR A 233 -7.48 -4.80 2.97
C THR A 233 -8.79 -5.00 2.22
N LYS A 234 -9.69 -5.80 2.78
CA LYS A 234 -11.05 -5.99 2.29
C LYS A 234 -12.01 -5.12 3.10
N ILE A 235 -12.68 -4.16 2.46
CA ILE A 235 -13.68 -3.33 3.13
C ILE A 235 -14.92 -4.18 3.41
N THR A 236 -15.34 -4.24 4.68
CA THR A 236 -16.50 -5.04 5.15
C THR A 236 -17.68 -4.17 5.54
N ASN A 237 -17.43 -2.92 5.96
CA ASN A 237 -18.48 -1.96 6.29
C ASN A 237 -18.15 -0.59 5.66
N PRO A 238 -18.54 -0.36 4.41
CA PRO A 238 -18.22 0.88 3.72
C PRO A 238 -18.93 2.12 4.28
N GLU A 239 -20.06 1.95 4.99
CA GLU A 239 -20.82 3.08 5.54
C GLU A 239 -20.04 3.90 6.56
N ILE A 240 -19.20 3.24 7.36
CA ILE A 240 -18.39 3.91 8.39
C ILE A 240 -16.95 4.22 7.93
N LEU A 241 -16.52 3.72 6.76
CA LEU A 241 -15.17 3.92 6.26
C LEU A 241 -14.80 5.42 6.19
N PHE A 242 -15.67 6.22 5.58
CA PHE A 242 -15.42 7.65 5.39
C PHE A 242 -15.41 8.42 6.72
N ASN A 243 -16.23 7.99 7.69
CA ASN A 243 -16.20 8.58 9.03
C ASN A 243 -14.85 8.32 9.71
N ILE A 244 -14.37 7.06 9.69
CA ILE A 244 -13.07 6.69 10.24
C ILE A 244 -11.95 7.53 9.61
N VAL A 245 -11.95 7.67 8.28
CA VAL A 245 -10.95 8.48 7.57
C VAL A 245 -11.03 9.96 7.99
N SER A 246 -12.23 10.53 8.06
CA SER A 246 -12.44 11.94 8.42
C SER A 246 -12.15 12.24 9.89
N GLU A 247 -12.24 11.22 10.76
CA GLU A 247 -11.96 11.30 12.21
C GLU A 247 -10.51 10.95 12.56
N CYS A 248 -9.59 11.04 11.60
CA CYS A 248 -8.16 10.71 11.78
C CYS A 248 -7.91 9.25 12.18
N GLY A 249 -8.77 8.32 11.75
CA GLY A 249 -8.58 6.90 11.99
C GLY A 249 -7.32 6.36 11.31
N ALA A 250 -6.62 5.47 12.01
CA ALA A 250 -5.45 4.74 11.50
C ALA A 250 -5.81 3.28 11.18
N GLY A 251 -4.83 2.50 10.71
CA GLY A 251 -5.03 1.10 10.36
C GLY A 251 -5.68 0.25 11.45
N PHE A 252 -5.37 0.52 12.73
CA PHE A 252 -6.04 -0.15 13.85
C PHE A 252 -7.56 0.03 13.83
N HIS A 253 -8.03 1.28 13.64
CA HIS A 253 -9.47 1.59 13.60
C HIS A 253 -10.14 0.98 12.38
N LEU A 254 -9.43 0.99 11.24
CA LEU A 254 -9.89 0.39 9.99
C LEU A 254 -10.23 -1.09 10.20
N PHE A 255 -9.26 -1.89 10.70
CA PHE A 255 -9.45 -3.34 10.90
C PHE A 255 -10.38 -3.69 12.06
N LYS A 256 -10.58 -2.77 13.01
CA LYS A 256 -11.52 -2.97 14.12
C LYS A 256 -12.98 -2.79 13.69
N TYR A 257 -13.26 -1.88 12.75
CA TYR A 257 -14.62 -1.41 12.52
C TYR A 257 -15.16 -1.62 11.10
N CYS A 258 -14.32 -1.60 10.07
CA CYS A 258 -14.81 -1.56 8.70
C CYS A 258 -14.01 -2.37 7.67
N ALA A 259 -12.99 -3.08 8.09
CA ALA A 259 -12.19 -3.88 7.15
C ALA A 259 -11.69 -5.19 7.75
N ALA A 260 -11.38 -6.14 6.90
CA ALA A 260 -10.72 -7.39 7.23
C ALA A 260 -9.35 -7.48 6.54
N LYS A 261 -8.39 -8.13 7.18
CA LYS A 261 -7.11 -8.50 6.56
C LYS A 261 -7.31 -9.68 5.65
N ILE A 262 -6.75 -9.61 4.46
CA ILE A 262 -6.67 -10.74 3.54
C ILE A 262 -5.24 -10.89 3.02
N CYS A 263 -4.84 -12.12 2.71
CA CYS A 263 -3.57 -12.41 2.05
C CYS A 263 -3.84 -12.98 0.66
N ILE A 264 -3.27 -12.35 -0.37
CA ILE A 264 -3.25 -12.87 -1.74
C ILE A 264 -1.89 -13.55 -1.92
N ILE A 265 -1.89 -14.82 -2.34
CA ILE A 265 -0.70 -15.68 -2.34
C ILE A 265 -0.33 -16.04 -3.78
N ASN A 266 0.94 -15.85 -4.12
CA ASN A 266 1.55 -16.32 -5.37
C ASN A 266 1.79 -17.83 -5.27
N GLU A 267 1.31 -18.61 -6.25
CA GLU A 267 1.52 -20.07 -6.34
C GLU A 267 2.66 -20.43 -7.27
#